data_70206e1ac54d2c2c8ad82146152a5fc7
#
_entry.id   70206e1ac54d2c2c8ad82146152a5fc7
#
_cell.length_a   1.000
_cell.length_b   1.000
_cell.length_c   1.000
_cell.angle_alpha   90.00
_cell.angle_beta   90.00
_cell.angle_gamma   90.00
#
_symmetry.space_group_name_H-M   'P 1'
#
loop_
_entity.id
_entity.type
_entity.pdbx_description
1 polymer ?
#
loop_
_entity_poly.entity_id
_entity_poly.type
_entity_poly.pdbx_seq_one_letter_code
_entity_poly.pdbx_strand_id
1 'polypeptide(L)'
;MRSRQVSLDKKLIRWIFFFLFAVILILTALTPMLADDYSYSFSYADRSRIQSLSDIVQSLQVHRDTMNGRMTAHFFAHLFLLLPKPVFSFLNAFVFCLIIFFLYRLVRGENERRNVFLLLLILFLTWLYTPVFGQVFLWLDGACNYAWGLCFILAYLSPYIAAYLHETPLAPKVFWKKFLFLLLAFLAGSYSEGASFAALFIAFAFLLCLWHRDGKLPRFLLLGLVAACLGYLFLMTAPSEWSGRTGSFSPLLIAKNIKRIFSAPQETMLPLFVLYAALLAACFGCKARCEVIVTSVILFLGAWVSLVLFAVAIYFPWRSLLMMALLLIASCVLMLSTLCEKGFDRSLPVFVSAVGALFLFQFVLGCGDVAFVYSQSRQREATMEAALDAGSSQVWLNPYQADTKYSGAYLLADVYEDCWLWPNYDLAAYYGIDQVYGLPVPSVDAD
;
A
#
# COMPACT_ATOMS: atom_id res chain seq x y z
N MET A 1 -33.19 25.31 4.53
CA MET A 1 -33.03 23.89 4.17
C MET A 1 -31.62 23.58 3.63
N ARG A 2 -31.09 24.30 2.65
CA ARG A 2 -29.76 24.04 2.01
C ARG A 2 -28.58 24.06 3.00
N SER A 3 -28.51 25.00 3.94
CA SER A 3 -27.45 25.07 4.95
C SER A 3 -27.46 23.91 5.93
N ARG A 4 -28.64 23.41 6.30
CA ARG A 4 -28.82 22.25 7.17
C ARG A 4 -28.35 20.95 6.46
N GLN A 5 -28.66 20.82 5.17
CA GLN A 5 -28.23 19.68 4.34
C GLN A 5 -26.70 19.64 4.21
N VAL A 6 -26.06 20.78 3.88
CA VAL A 6 -24.59 20.88 3.80
C VAL A 6 -23.92 20.52 5.14
N SER A 7 -24.52 20.91 6.27
CA SER A 7 -24.03 20.52 7.60
C SER A 7 -24.13 19.00 7.85
N LEU A 8 -25.21 18.36 7.38
CA LEU A 8 -25.40 16.91 7.50
C LEU A 8 -24.39 16.15 6.64
N ASP A 9 -24.17 16.56 5.39
CA ASP A 9 -23.23 15.92 4.49
C ASP A 9 -21.78 15.98 5.03
N LYS A 10 -21.38 17.13 5.61
CA LYS A 10 -20.08 17.24 6.30
C LYS A 10 -19.96 16.34 7.54
N LYS A 11 -21.04 16.18 8.31
CA LYS A 11 -21.06 15.24 9.43
C LYS A 11 -20.95 13.80 8.94
N LEU A 12 -21.64 13.45 7.86
CA LEU A 12 -21.59 12.13 7.26
C LEU A 12 -20.17 11.77 6.81
N ILE A 13 -19.43 12.67 6.15
CA ILE A 13 -18.03 12.46 5.79
C ILE A 13 -17.18 12.13 7.03
N ARG A 14 -17.37 12.84 8.15
CA ARG A 14 -16.64 12.55 9.39
C ARG A 14 -16.98 11.17 9.96
N TRP A 15 -18.27 10.80 9.92
CA TRP A 15 -18.71 9.47 10.35
C TRP A 15 -18.16 8.35 9.46
N ILE A 16 -18.08 8.55 8.15
CA ILE A 16 -17.46 7.60 7.23
C ILE A 16 -16.00 7.35 7.63
N PHE A 17 -15.20 8.40 7.88
CA PHE A 17 -13.83 8.24 8.35
C PHE A 17 -13.72 7.57 9.72
N PHE A 18 -14.64 7.88 10.65
CA PHE A 18 -14.67 7.23 11.96
C PHE A 18 -14.95 5.72 11.83
N PHE A 19 -15.98 5.33 11.07
CA PHE A 19 -16.29 3.93 10.83
C PHE A 19 -15.18 3.21 10.06
N LEU A 20 -14.59 3.85 9.08
CA LEU A 20 -13.45 3.34 8.34
C LEU A 20 -12.28 3.03 9.28
N PHE A 21 -11.93 3.99 10.15
CA PHE A 21 -10.89 3.80 11.16
C PHE A 21 -11.20 2.61 12.07
N ALA A 22 -12.42 2.51 12.58
CA ALA A 22 -12.83 1.42 13.46
C ALA A 22 -12.77 0.05 12.76
N VAL A 23 -13.23 -0.04 11.52
CA VAL A 23 -13.19 -1.28 10.73
C VAL A 23 -11.75 -1.73 10.50
N ILE A 24 -10.88 -0.83 10.01
CA ILE A 24 -9.48 -1.20 9.74
C ILE A 24 -8.73 -1.51 11.04
N LEU A 25 -9.01 -0.81 12.13
CA LEU A 25 -8.46 -1.11 13.45
C LEU A 25 -8.80 -2.55 13.87
N ILE A 26 -10.07 -2.95 13.76
CA ILE A 26 -10.53 -4.30 14.11
C ILE A 26 -9.86 -5.34 13.20
N LEU A 27 -9.89 -5.14 11.87
CA LEU A 27 -9.30 -6.09 10.92
C LEU A 27 -7.79 -6.24 11.12
N THR A 28 -7.07 -5.14 11.38
CA THR A 28 -5.63 -5.19 11.70
C THR A 28 -5.36 -5.89 13.03
N ALA A 29 -6.18 -5.65 14.04
CA ALA A 29 -6.06 -6.32 15.34
C ALA A 29 -6.29 -7.83 15.24
N LEU A 30 -7.22 -8.26 14.39
CA LEU A 30 -7.50 -9.67 14.13
C LEU A 30 -6.46 -10.35 13.21
N THR A 31 -5.67 -9.60 12.44
CA THR A 31 -4.62 -10.20 11.60
C THR A 31 -3.45 -10.64 12.47
N PRO A 32 -3.07 -11.94 12.50
CA PRO A 32 -1.97 -12.42 13.35
C PRO A 32 -0.60 -11.99 12.82
N MET A 33 0.46 -12.33 13.55
CA MET A 33 1.82 -12.33 13.01
C MET A 33 1.91 -13.40 11.91
N LEU A 34 2.59 -13.05 10.81
CA LEU A 34 2.71 -13.91 9.62
C LEU A 34 4.13 -13.83 9.05
N ALA A 35 4.62 -14.93 8.51
CA ALA A 35 5.82 -14.99 7.66
C ALA A 35 6.99 -14.12 8.19
N ASP A 36 7.30 -13.04 7.49
CA ASP A 36 8.42 -12.12 7.80
C ASP A 36 8.33 -11.45 9.18
N ASP A 37 7.15 -11.36 9.82
CA ASP A 37 7.03 -10.78 11.17
C ASP A 37 7.88 -11.57 12.18
N TYR A 38 8.00 -12.90 12.02
CA TYR A 38 8.85 -13.72 12.87
C TYR A 38 10.32 -13.45 12.60
N SER A 39 10.73 -13.37 11.33
CA SER A 39 12.11 -13.06 10.93
C SER A 39 12.57 -11.69 11.42
N TYR A 40 11.73 -10.66 11.24
CA TYR A 40 12.02 -9.29 11.66
C TYR A 40 11.92 -9.07 13.19
N SER A 41 11.50 -10.08 13.95
CA SER A 41 11.60 -10.07 15.40
C SER A 41 13.03 -10.29 15.89
N PHE A 42 13.94 -10.71 14.99
CA PHE A 42 15.36 -10.97 15.28
C PHE A 42 16.27 -10.03 14.49
N SER A 43 17.42 -9.73 15.09
CA SER A 43 18.47 -8.93 14.48
C SER A 43 19.12 -9.70 13.32
N TYR A 44 19.30 -9.05 12.19
CA TYR A 44 20.07 -9.58 11.06
C TYR A 44 21.59 -9.64 11.35
N ALA A 45 22.06 -8.94 12.40
CA ALA A 45 23.48 -8.91 12.75
C ALA A 45 23.95 -10.21 13.44
N ASP A 46 23.12 -10.71 14.39
CA ASP A 46 23.53 -11.82 15.26
C ASP A 46 22.40 -12.80 15.59
N ARG A 47 21.24 -12.62 14.99
CA ARG A 47 20.02 -13.43 15.24
C ARG A 47 19.50 -13.35 16.67
N SER A 48 19.96 -12.41 17.47
CA SER A 48 19.37 -12.12 18.79
C SER A 48 18.00 -11.49 18.67
N ARG A 49 17.16 -11.64 19.69
CA ARG A 49 15.85 -10.98 19.76
C ARG A 49 16.04 -9.46 19.84
N ILE A 50 15.35 -8.69 18.98
CA ILE A 50 15.35 -7.23 19.04
C ILE A 50 14.61 -6.76 20.28
N GLN A 51 15.30 -5.96 21.12
CA GLN A 51 14.77 -5.44 22.39
C GLN A 51 14.93 -3.92 22.52
N SER A 52 15.69 -3.28 21.64
CA SER A 52 15.98 -1.85 21.72
C SER A 52 16.06 -1.18 20.33
N LEU A 53 15.98 0.16 20.31
CA LEU A 53 16.24 0.93 19.10
C LEU A 53 17.68 0.76 18.57
N SER A 54 18.65 0.50 19.44
CA SER A 54 20.03 0.20 19.04
C SER A 54 20.09 -1.07 18.21
N ASP A 55 19.40 -2.14 18.65
CA ASP A 55 19.36 -3.41 17.94
C ASP A 55 18.70 -3.25 16.57
N ILE A 56 17.63 -2.42 16.49
CA ILE A 56 16.99 -2.08 15.21
C ILE A 56 18.02 -1.42 14.27
N VAL A 57 18.79 -0.44 14.74
CA VAL A 57 19.76 0.26 13.88
C VAL A 57 20.86 -0.70 13.41
N GLN A 58 21.39 -1.57 14.29
CA GLN A 58 22.39 -2.57 13.90
C GLN A 58 21.83 -3.59 12.91
N SER A 59 20.63 -4.10 13.17
CA SER A 59 19.94 -5.02 12.25
C SER A 59 19.75 -4.39 10.87
N LEU A 60 19.30 -3.15 10.79
CA LEU A 60 19.08 -2.44 9.54
C LEU A 60 20.36 -2.20 8.74
N GLN A 61 21.50 -1.97 9.40
CA GLN A 61 22.79 -1.85 8.70
C GLN A 61 23.14 -3.14 7.96
N VAL A 62 23.05 -4.28 8.64
CA VAL A 62 23.31 -5.59 8.02
C VAL A 62 22.27 -5.94 6.97
N HIS A 63 20.98 -5.65 7.24
CA HIS A 63 19.91 -5.85 6.29
C HIS A 63 20.12 -5.07 4.99
N ARG A 64 20.59 -3.81 5.09
CA ARG A 64 20.92 -2.97 3.94
C ARG A 64 22.02 -3.58 3.08
N ASP A 65 22.99 -4.25 3.71
CA ASP A 65 24.12 -4.84 3.01
C ASP A 65 23.80 -6.23 2.41
N THR A 66 22.84 -6.97 2.99
CA THR A 66 22.57 -8.37 2.68
C THR A 66 21.23 -8.64 2.01
N MET A 67 20.19 -7.84 2.29
CA MET A 67 18.82 -8.12 1.85
C MET A 67 18.25 -7.10 0.85
N ASN A 68 18.03 -5.86 1.26
CA ASN A 68 17.56 -4.77 0.39
C ASN A 68 17.79 -3.39 1.03
N GLY A 69 17.61 -2.33 0.22
CA GLY A 69 17.83 -0.94 0.64
C GLY A 69 16.66 -0.27 1.38
N ARG A 70 15.55 -0.95 1.64
CA ARG A 70 14.30 -0.40 2.20
C ARG A 70 14.38 -0.11 3.70
N MET A 71 15.46 0.51 4.16
CA MET A 71 15.68 0.77 5.59
C MET A 71 14.51 1.49 6.26
N THR A 72 13.86 2.42 5.57
CA THR A 72 12.72 3.16 6.13
C THR A 72 11.53 2.24 6.42
N ALA A 73 11.20 1.32 5.51
CA ALA A 73 10.09 0.38 5.69
C ALA A 73 10.39 -0.61 6.82
N HIS A 74 11.58 -1.19 6.82
CA HIS A 74 11.98 -2.17 7.83
C HIS A 74 12.24 -1.54 9.21
N PHE A 75 12.60 -0.26 9.28
CA PHE A 75 12.62 0.46 10.56
C PHE A 75 11.23 0.44 11.22
N PHE A 76 10.17 0.75 10.47
CA PHE A 76 8.81 0.68 11.01
C PHE A 76 8.39 -0.74 11.35
N ALA A 77 8.72 -1.74 10.54
CA ALA A 77 8.42 -3.13 10.83
C ALA A 77 9.06 -3.59 12.15
N HIS A 78 10.37 -3.42 12.31
CA HIS A 78 11.06 -3.74 13.57
C HIS A 78 10.50 -2.95 14.76
N LEU A 79 10.24 -1.65 14.60
CA LEU A 79 9.69 -0.80 15.66
C LEU A 79 8.33 -1.32 16.14
N PHE A 80 7.44 -1.72 15.23
CA PHE A 80 6.12 -2.22 15.59
C PHE A 80 6.14 -3.64 16.11
N LEU A 81 7.13 -4.46 15.73
CA LEU A 81 7.35 -5.78 16.35
C LEU A 81 7.93 -5.66 17.77
N LEU A 82 8.65 -4.57 18.07
CA LEU A 82 9.12 -4.26 19.43
C LEU A 82 8.00 -3.73 20.34
N LEU A 83 6.98 -3.08 19.76
CA LEU A 83 5.88 -2.47 20.50
C LEU A 83 4.67 -3.42 20.64
N PRO A 84 3.79 -3.21 21.64
CA PRO A 84 2.54 -3.98 21.71
C PRO A 84 1.70 -3.83 20.42
N LYS A 85 1.17 -4.94 19.90
CA LYS A 85 0.38 -4.98 18.68
C LYS A 85 -0.75 -3.93 18.60
N PRO A 86 -1.49 -3.57 19.67
CA PRO A 86 -2.50 -2.51 19.59
C PRO A 86 -1.96 -1.15 19.12
N VAL A 87 -0.68 -0.85 19.39
CA VAL A 87 -0.04 0.39 18.90
C VAL A 87 0.06 0.39 17.37
N PHE A 88 0.55 -0.71 16.80
CA PHE A 88 0.55 -0.89 15.35
C PHE A 88 -0.86 -0.81 14.78
N SER A 89 -1.82 -1.56 15.32
CA SER A 89 -3.18 -1.61 14.81
C SER A 89 -3.83 -0.22 14.76
N PHE A 90 -3.64 0.59 15.81
CA PHE A 90 -4.16 1.95 15.88
C PHE A 90 -3.51 2.87 14.81
N LEU A 91 -2.18 2.88 14.73
CA LEU A 91 -1.46 3.75 13.81
C LEU A 91 -1.66 3.30 12.36
N ASN A 92 -1.75 2.00 12.11
CA ASN A 92 -2.02 1.47 10.78
C ASN A 92 -3.42 1.83 10.27
N ALA A 93 -4.44 1.76 11.13
CA ALA A 93 -5.79 2.24 10.81
C ALA A 93 -5.79 3.75 10.49
N PHE A 94 -5.00 4.54 11.21
CA PHE A 94 -4.83 5.96 10.92
C PHE A 94 -4.14 6.20 9.57
N VAL A 95 -3.07 5.45 9.25
CA VAL A 95 -2.37 5.52 7.95
C VAL A 95 -3.32 5.17 6.81
N PHE A 96 -4.14 4.13 6.94
CA PHE A 96 -5.15 3.80 5.94
C PHE A 96 -6.14 4.98 5.72
N CYS A 97 -6.64 5.58 6.81
CA CYS A 97 -7.50 6.76 6.72
C CYS A 97 -6.79 7.94 6.03
N LEU A 98 -5.49 8.15 6.27
CA LEU A 98 -4.72 9.18 5.57
C LEU A 98 -4.60 8.91 4.07
N ILE A 99 -4.37 7.66 3.66
CA ILE A 99 -4.35 7.28 2.24
C ILE A 99 -5.67 7.66 1.56
N ILE A 100 -6.79 7.23 2.15
CA ILE A 100 -8.13 7.59 1.65
C ILE A 100 -8.36 9.11 1.66
N PHE A 101 -7.89 9.80 2.69
CA PHE A 101 -7.98 11.26 2.77
C PHE A 101 -7.21 11.96 1.65
N PHE A 102 -5.99 11.53 1.31
CA PHE A 102 -5.24 12.12 0.20
C PHE A 102 -5.92 11.88 -1.14
N LEU A 103 -6.45 10.68 -1.39
CA LEU A 103 -7.23 10.38 -2.61
C LEU A 103 -8.52 11.24 -2.65
N TYR A 104 -9.24 11.33 -1.54
CA TYR A 104 -10.45 12.15 -1.42
C TYR A 104 -10.16 13.65 -1.64
N ARG A 105 -9.05 14.15 -1.08
CA ARG A 105 -8.66 15.56 -1.22
C ARG A 105 -8.40 15.93 -2.68
N LEU A 106 -7.93 15.01 -3.50
CA LEU A 106 -7.70 15.22 -4.93
C LEU A 106 -8.98 15.54 -5.70
N VAL A 107 -10.11 14.95 -5.29
CA VAL A 107 -11.39 14.99 -6.02
C VAL A 107 -12.45 15.84 -5.36
N ARG A 108 -12.20 16.33 -4.14
CA ARG A 108 -13.17 17.12 -3.37
C ARG A 108 -13.45 18.45 -4.05
N GLY A 109 -14.75 18.67 -4.37
CA GLY A 109 -15.26 19.92 -4.91
C GLY A 109 -16.12 20.70 -3.89
N GLU A 110 -16.88 21.69 -4.38
CA GLU A 110 -17.75 22.53 -3.55
C GLU A 110 -19.07 21.84 -3.14
N ASN A 111 -19.52 20.84 -3.89
CA ASN A 111 -20.77 20.12 -3.61
C ASN A 111 -20.53 19.00 -2.59
N GLU A 112 -20.88 19.24 -1.31
CA GLU A 112 -20.63 18.30 -0.22
C GLU A 112 -21.38 16.96 -0.40
N ARG A 113 -22.59 16.95 -0.98
CA ARG A 113 -23.32 15.71 -1.25
C ARG A 113 -22.59 14.85 -2.29
N ARG A 114 -22.08 15.45 -3.36
CA ARG A 114 -21.22 14.78 -4.34
C ARG A 114 -19.96 14.25 -3.68
N ASN A 115 -19.34 15.02 -2.81
CA ASN A 115 -18.13 14.63 -2.07
C ASN A 115 -18.35 13.36 -1.24
N VAL A 116 -19.55 13.16 -0.65
CA VAL A 116 -19.90 11.91 0.06
C VAL A 116 -19.84 10.71 -0.90
N PHE A 117 -20.48 10.82 -2.07
CA PHE A 117 -20.49 9.71 -3.05
C PHE A 117 -19.11 9.43 -3.61
N LEU A 118 -18.28 10.45 -3.86
CA LEU A 118 -16.91 10.27 -4.32
C LEU A 118 -16.03 9.61 -3.26
N LEU A 119 -16.20 9.98 -1.98
CA LEU A 119 -15.50 9.31 -0.87
C LEU A 119 -15.88 7.82 -0.78
N LEU A 120 -17.17 7.50 -0.82
CA LEU A 120 -17.66 6.12 -0.82
C LEU A 120 -17.10 5.34 -2.02
N LEU A 121 -17.08 5.96 -3.21
CA LEU A 121 -16.54 5.31 -4.39
C LEU A 121 -15.04 5.00 -4.24
N ILE A 122 -14.24 5.94 -3.71
CA ILE A 122 -12.82 5.71 -3.43
C ILE A 122 -12.65 4.50 -2.49
N LEU A 123 -13.44 4.44 -1.41
CA LEU A 123 -13.39 3.33 -0.45
C LEU A 123 -13.74 2.00 -1.12
N PHE A 124 -14.83 1.95 -1.86
CA PHE A 124 -15.30 0.73 -2.51
C PHE A 124 -14.31 0.24 -3.56
N LEU A 125 -13.78 1.15 -4.40
CA LEU A 125 -12.79 0.78 -5.41
C LEU A 125 -11.47 0.35 -4.78
N THR A 126 -11.03 0.99 -3.70
CA THR A 126 -9.82 0.59 -2.97
C THR A 126 -9.97 -0.82 -2.41
N TRP A 127 -11.10 -1.16 -1.80
CA TRP A 127 -11.39 -2.50 -1.32
C TRP A 127 -11.42 -3.51 -2.47
N LEU A 128 -12.16 -3.22 -3.53
CA LEU A 128 -12.40 -4.14 -4.63
C LEU A 128 -11.17 -4.39 -5.50
N TYR A 129 -10.32 -3.38 -5.72
CA TYR A 129 -9.25 -3.46 -6.71
C TYR A 129 -7.83 -3.48 -6.15
N THR A 130 -7.64 -3.43 -4.84
CA THR A 130 -6.33 -3.77 -4.28
C THR A 130 -6.11 -5.29 -4.37
N PRO A 131 -5.05 -5.77 -5.05
CA PRO A 131 -4.92 -7.20 -5.38
C PRO A 131 -4.82 -8.12 -4.16
N VAL A 132 -3.97 -7.81 -3.22
CA VAL A 132 -3.79 -8.58 -1.96
C VAL A 132 -3.99 -7.64 -0.77
N PHE A 133 -5.25 -7.21 -0.60
CA PHE A 133 -5.64 -6.18 0.37
C PHE A 133 -5.12 -6.49 1.78
N GLY A 134 -5.32 -7.72 2.25
CA GLY A 134 -4.87 -8.13 3.59
C GLY A 134 -3.36 -8.04 3.77
N GLN A 135 -2.59 -8.42 2.74
CA GLN A 135 -1.13 -8.33 2.80
C GLN A 135 -0.62 -6.89 2.86
N VAL A 136 -1.22 -5.97 2.11
CA VAL A 136 -0.69 -4.60 2.00
C VAL A 136 -1.26 -3.64 3.03
N PHE A 137 -2.41 -3.96 3.66
CA PHE A 137 -3.07 -3.05 4.59
C PHE A 137 -3.26 -3.62 6.01
N LEU A 138 -3.25 -4.93 6.22
CA LEU A 138 -3.57 -5.52 7.52
C LEU A 138 -2.38 -6.25 8.15
N TRP A 139 -1.58 -6.98 7.37
CA TRP A 139 -0.37 -7.66 7.83
C TRP A 139 0.72 -6.65 8.17
N LEU A 140 1.43 -6.82 9.32
CA LEU A 140 2.35 -5.83 9.86
C LEU A 140 3.48 -5.50 8.90
N ASP A 141 4.30 -6.49 8.53
CA ASP A 141 5.44 -6.25 7.62
C ASP A 141 4.95 -5.73 6.26
N GLY A 142 3.91 -6.34 5.71
CA GLY A 142 3.33 -5.90 4.43
C GLY A 142 2.78 -4.47 4.47
N ALA A 143 2.08 -4.08 5.53
CA ALA A 143 1.58 -2.71 5.68
C ALA A 143 2.74 -1.71 5.80
N CYS A 144 3.78 -2.02 6.60
CA CYS A 144 4.98 -1.19 6.71
C CYS A 144 5.71 -1.06 5.37
N ASN A 145 5.81 -2.13 4.58
CA ASN A 145 6.50 -2.10 3.29
C ASN A 145 5.71 -1.41 2.16
N TYR A 146 4.38 -1.41 2.22
CA TYR A 146 3.53 -0.94 1.10
C TYR A 146 2.64 0.23 1.48
N ALA A 147 1.71 0.08 2.45
CA ALA A 147 0.73 1.11 2.79
C ALA A 147 1.36 2.37 3.39
N TRP A 148 2.31 2.20 4.32
CA TRP A 148 2.99 3.33 4.96
C TRP A 148 3.81 4.13 3.95
N GLY A 149 4.56 3.46 3.07
CA GLY A 149 5.30 4.11 1.99
C GLY A 149 4.40 4.87 1.04
N LEU A 150 3.29 4.26 0.67
CA LEU A 150 2.31 4.91 -0.19
C LEU A 150 1.69 6.14 0.47
N CYS A 151 1.42 6.10 1.78
CA CYS A 151 0.95 7.27 2.53
C CYS A 151 1.95 8.44 2.44
N PHE A 152 3.25 8.17 2.65
CA PHE A 152 4.29 9.20 2.50
C PHE A 152 4.38 9.73 1.07
N ILE A 153 4.29 8.86 0.07
CA ILE A 153 4.30 9.24 -1.35
C ILE A 153 3.09 10.12 -1.70
N LEU A 154 1.88 9.75 -1.29
CA LEU A 154 0.68 10.55 -1.55
C LEU A 154 0.74 11.91 -0.84
N ALA A 155 1.22 11.95 0.39
CA ALA A 155 1.44 13.19 1.13
C ALA A 155 2.48 14.09 0.43
N TYR A 156 3.59 13.51 -0.06
CA TYR A 156 4.63 14.19 -0.82
C TYR A 156 4.12 14.73 -2.16
N LEU A 157 3.33 13.96 -2.90
CA LEU A 157 2.80 14.36 -4.21
C LEU A 157 1.66 15.39 -4.12
N SER A 158 0.94 15.43 -2.99
CA SER A 158 -0.22 16.32 -2.79
C SER A 158 0.05 17.80 -3.15
N PRO A 159 1.17 18.44 -2.74
CA PRO A 159 1.45 19.83 -3.09
C PRO A 159 1.68 20.06 -4.58
N TYR A 160 2.30 19.11 -5.30
CA TYR A 160 2.53 19.21 -6.75
C TYR A 160 1.20 19.18 -7.52
N ILE A 161 0.34 18.21 -7.18
CA ILE A 161 -0.97 18.04 -7.80
C ILE A 161 -1.86 19.26 -7.49
N ALA A 162 -1.90 19.70 -6.22
CA ALA A 162 -2.70 20.84 -5.80
C ALA A 162 -2.23 22.15 -6.46
N ALA A 163 -0.93 22.35 -6.64
CA ALA A 163 -0.38 23.51 -7.33
C ALA A 163 -0.81 23.56 -8.81
N TYR A 164 -0.90 22.40 -9.44
CA TYR A 164 -1.29 22.31 -10.85
C TYR A 164 -2.81 22.41 -11.06
N LEU A 165 -3.60 21.71 -10.24
CA LEU A 165 -5.07 21.68 -10.37
C LEU A 165 -5.78 22.91 -9.80
N HIS A 166 -5.28 23.48 -8.68
CA HIS A 166 -6.01 24.46 -7.87
C HIS A 166 -5.26 25.77 -7.65
N GLU A 167 -4.11 25.97 -8.31
CA GLU A 167 -3.29 27.19 -8.18
C GLU A 167 -2.98 27.58 -6.72
N THR A 168 -2.85 26.56 -5.85
CA THR A 168 -2.62 26.79 -4.42
C THR A 168 -1.23 27.35 -4.15
N PRO A 169 -1.00 28.09 -3.02
CA PRO A 169 0.32 28.58 -2.66
C PRO A 169 1.36 27.46 -2.60
N LEU A 170 2.48 27.65 -3.31
CA LEU A 170 3.50 26.63 -3.55
C LEU A 170 4.41 26.34 -2.36
N ALA A 171 4.47 27.23 -1.38
CA ALA A 171 5.36 27.06 -0.24
C ALA A 171 4.70 27.42 1.08
N PRO A 172 4.88 26.60 2.13
CA PRO A 172 4.48 26.97 3.48
C PRO A 172 5.23 28.22 3.94
N LYS A 173 4.54 29.13 4.63
CA LYS A 173 5.17 30.34 5.21
C LYS A 173 6.08 29.99 6.40
N VAL A 174 5.80 28.91 7.11
CA VAL A 174 6.45 28.52 8.37
C VAL A 174 7.62 27.59 8.10
N PHE A 175 8.79 27.89 8.68
CA PHE A 175 10.04 27.16 8.44
C PHE A 175 9.94 25.65 8.77
N TRP A 176 9.40 25.28 9.93
CA TRP A 176 9.32 23.86 10.33
C TRP A 176 8.44 23.04 9.38
N LYS A 177 7.39 23.64 8.75
CA LYS A 177 6.57 22.96 7.73
C LYS A 177 7.36 22.69 6.45
N LYS A 178 8.30 23.57 6.10
CA LYS A 178 9.23 23.35 4.99
C LYS A 178 10.17 22.19 5.27
N PHE A 179 10.74 22.18 6.49
CA PHE A 179 11.60 21.09 6.94
C PHE A 179 10.88 19.75 6.95
N LEU A 180 9.67 19.68 7.52
CA LEU A 180 8.86 18.45 7.53
C LEU A 180 8.50 17.97 6.12
N PHE A 181 8.25 18.87 5.19
CA PHE A 181 8.00 18.51 3.80
C PHE A 181 9.25 17.91 3.12
N LEU A 182 10.44 18.48 3.36
CA LEU A 182 11.68 17.95 2.80
C LEU A 182 12.04 16.59 3.43
N LEU A 183 11.82 16.42 4.73
CA LEU A 183 11.94 15.11 5.39
C LEU A 183 10.97 14.09 4.80
N LEU A 184 9.70 14.47 4.63
CA LEU A 184 8.69 13.63 4.00
C LEU A 184 9.08 13.26 2.57
N ALA A 185 9.63 14.20 1.80
CA ALA A 185 10.12 13.96 0.45
C ALA A 185 11.26 12.94 0.43
N PHE A 186 12.24 13.06 1.35
CA PHE A 186 13.31 12.09 1.51
C PHE A 186 12.75 10.70 1.86
N LEU A 187 11.84 10.60 2.82
CA LEU A 187 11.19 9.34 3.21
C LEU A 187 10.41 8.73 2.03
N ALA A 188 9.64 9.52 1.29
CA ALA A 188 8.93 9.06 0.09
C ALA A 188 9.87 8.53 -0.99
N GLY A 189 11.06 9.13 -1.14
CA GLY A 189 12.10 8.69 -2.06
C GLY A 189 12.80 7.40 -1.62
N SER A 190 13.00 7.20 -0.31
CA SER A 190 13.76 6.08 0.25
C SER A 190 12.93 4.84 0.60
N TYR A 191 11.67 4.78 0.18
CA TYR A 191 10.75 3.78 0.71
C TYR A 191 10.77 2.45 -0.04
N SER A 192 10.62 2.48 -1.37
CA SER A 192 10.65 1.29 -2.21
C SER A 192 11.08 1.62 -3.64
N GLU A 193 11.69 0.67 -4.32
CA GLU A 193 12.33 0.87 -5.62
C GLU A 193 11.31 1.38 -6.66
N GLY A 194 10.21 0.66 -6.85
CA GLY A 194 9.22 0.97 -7.88
C GLY A 194 8.32 2.16 -7.54
N ALA A 195 7.73 2.18 -6.32
CA ALA A 195 6.79 3.23 -5.93
C ALA A 195 7.49 4.59 -5.76
N SER A 196 8.70 4.62 -5.19
CA SER A 196 9.47 5.86 -5.06
C SER A 196 9.93 6.37 -6.44
N PHE A 197 10.33 5.49 -7.36
CA PHE A 197 10.66 5.89 -8.73
C PHE A 197 9.45 6.51 -9.45
N ALA A 198 8.26 5.93 -9.30
CA ALA A 198 7.04 6.53 -9.82
C ALA A 198 6.72 7.89 -9.18
N ALA A 199 6.97 8.05 -7.88
CA ALA A 199 6.79 9.34 -7.19
C ALA A 199 7.72 10.42 -7.74
N LEU A 200 8.99 10.09 -8.02
CA LEU A 200 9.94 11.00 -8.67
C LEU A 200 9.46 11.39 -10.07
N PHE A 201 9.03 10.42 -10.88
CA PHE A 201 8.47 10.67 -12.21
C PHE A 201 7.27 11.61 -12.16
N ILE A 202 6.29 11.35 -11.29
CA ILE A 202 5.08 12.17 -11.16
C ILE A 202 5.44 13.60 -10.71
N ALA A 203 6.29 13.75 -9.69
CA ALA A 203 6.73 15.06 -9.21
C ALA A 203 7.47 15.85 -10.30
N PHE A 204 8.36 15.20 -11.05
CA PHE A 204 9.07 15.81 -12.17
C PHE A 204 8.11 16.24 -13.29
N ALA A 205 7.15 15.38 -13.67
CA ALA A 205 6.16 15.69 -14.68
C ALA A 205 5.31 16.92 -14.30
N PHE A 206 4.87 17.02 -13.03
CA PHE A 206 4.17 18.22 -12.57
C PHE A 206 5.05 19.47 -12.54
N LEU A 207 6.34 19.36 -12.21
CA LEU A 207 7.25 20.51 -12.29
C LEU A 207 7.39 21.00 -13.73
N LEU A 208 7.47 20.12 -14.72
CA LEU A 208 7.49 20.49 -16.13
C LEU A 208 6.18 21.17 -16.55
N CYS A 209 5.03 20.64 -16.14
CA CYS A 209 3.72 21.24 -16.42
C CYS A 209 3.60 22.64 -15.80
N LEU A 210 4.03 22.82 -14.54
CA LEU A 210 4.05 24.11 -13.86
C LEU A 210 5.01 25.10 -14.53
N TRP A 211 6.19 24.62 -14.92
CA TRP A 211 7.15 25.46 -15.66
C TRP A 211 6.59 25.92 -17.01
N HIS A 212 5.97 24.99 -17.76
CA HIS A 212 5.35 25.32 -19.05
C HIS A 212 4.20 26.34 -18.89
N ARG A 213 3.36 26.19 -17.85
CA ARG A 213 2.23 27.08 -17.58
C ARG A 213 2.66 28.47 -17.10
N ASP A 214 3.61 28.53 -16.15
CA ASP A 214 3.92 29.74 -15.38
C ASP A 214 5.22 30.42 -15.80
N GLY A 215 6.01 29.78 -16.70
CA GLY A 215 7.32 30.26 -17.14
C GLY A 215 8.40 30.24 -16.05
N LYS A 216 8.09 29.71 -14.85
CA LYS A 216 8.99 29.69 -13.69
C LYS A 216 8.88 28.37 -12.94
N LEU A 217 10.02 27.81 -12.56
CA LEU A 217 10.07 26.63 -11.70
C LEU A 217 9.76 27.00 -10.24
N PRO A 218 8.81 26.32 -9.59
CA PRO A 218 8.51 26.56 -8.18
C PRO A 218 9.62 25.98 -7.30
N ARG A 219 10.53 26.85 -6.83
CA ARG A 219 11.77 26.49 -6.11
C ARG A 219 11.52 25.54 -4.93
N PHE A 220 10.43 25.73 -4.19
CA PHE A 220 10.12 24.88 -3.04
C PHE A 220 9.79 23.44 -3.46
N LEU A 221 8.99 23.25 -4.51
CA LEU A 221 8.68 21.92 -5.05
C LEU A 221 9.91 21.29 -5.69
N LEU A 222 10.77 22.09 -6.36
CA LEU A 222 12.05 21.60 -6.88
C LEU A 222 12.95 21.07 -5.75
N LEU A 223 13.06 21.77 -4.62
CA LEU A 223 13.78 21.28 -3.44
C LEU A 223 13.18 19.98 -2.90
N GLY A 224 11.84 19.83 -2.94
CA GLY A 224 11.16 18.58 -2.60
C GLY A 224 11.57 17.44 -3.53
N LEU A 225 11.64 17.68 -4.85
CA LEU A 225 12.12 16.66 -5.80
C LEU A 225 13.58 16.29 -5.52
N VAL A 226 14.45 17.26 -5.25
CA VAL A 226 15.86 16.99 -4.90
C VAL A 226 15.96 16.15 -3.63
N ALA A 227 15.20 16.48 -2.58
CA ALA A 227 15.17 15.70 -1.35
C ALA A 227 14.69 14.25 -1.58
N ALA A 228 13.66 14.07 -2.42
CA ALA A 228 13.17 12.74 -2.80
C ALA A 228 14.21 11.97 -3.64
N CYS A 229 14.93 12.63 -4.55
CA CYS A 229 16.04 12.02 -5.29
C CYS A 229 17.17 11.57 -4.34
N LEU A 230 17.51 12.36 -3.33
CA LEU A 230 18.50 11.95 -2.31
C LEU A 230 18.02 10.74 -1.52
N GLY A 231 16.73 10.67 -1.16
CA GLY A 231 16.14 9.50 -0.54
C GLY A 231 16.22 8.27 -1.45
N TYR A 232 15.92 8.43 -2.73
CA TYR A 232 16.00 7.34 -3.70
C TYR A 232 17.43 6.86 -3.94
N LEU A 233 18.40 7.77 -4.01
CA LEU A 233 19.82 7.42 -4.07
C LEU A 233 20.25 6.64 -2.82
N PHE A 234 19.81 7.07 -1.63
CA PHE A 234 20.09 6.35 -0.39
C PHE A 234 19.58 4.91 -0.43
N LEU A 235 18.37 4.66 -0.96
CA LEU A 235 17.82 3.33 -1.16
C LEU A 235 18.66 2.55 -2.19
N MET A 236 18.86 3.10 -3.39
CA MET A 236 19.49 2.41 -4.52
C MET A 236 21.00 2.19 -4.38
N THR A 237 21.68 2.90 -3.46
CA THR A 237 23.10 2.69 -3.14
C THR A 237 23.34 1.58 -2.11
N ALA A 238 22.29 0.87 -1.67
CA ALA A 238 22.47 -0.29 -0.82
C ALA A 238 23.24 -1.38 -1.57
N PRO A 239 24.28 -1.99 -0.98
CA PRO A 239 25.07 -3.06 -1.62
C PRO A 239 24.20 -4.24 -2.07
N SER A 240 23.23 -4.63 -1.27
CA SER A 240 22.26 -5.70 -1.55
C SER A 240 21.42 -5.48 -2.79
N GLU A 241 21.15 -4.24 -3.19
CA GLU A 241 20.38 -3.94 -4.41
C GLU A 241 21.10 -4.42 -5.69
N TRP A 242 22.41 -4.63 -5.63
CA TRP A 242 23.23 -4.98 -6.78
C TRP A 242 23.89 -6.36 -6.67
N SER A 243 24.23 -6.81 -5.47
CA SER A 243 25.00 -8.05 -5.23
C SER A 243 24.27 -9.33 -5.63
N GLY A 244 22.95 -9.38 -5.54
CA GLY A 244 22.15 -10.57 -5.89
C GLY A 244 21.67 -10.60 -7.34
N ARG A 245 22.02 -9.60 -8.18
CA ARG A 245 21.44 -9.42 -9.52
C ARG A 245 22.22 -10.05 -10.68
N THR A 246 23.25 -10.84 -10.43
CA THR A 246 24.09 -11.42 -11.49
C THR A 246 23.34 -12.30 -12.50
N GLY A 247 22.14 -12.83 -12.15
CA GLY A 247 21.27 -13.56 -13.06
C GLY A 247 20.06 -12.74 -13.59
N SER A 248 19.85 -11.51 -13.10
CA SER A 248 18.64 -10.71 -13.38
C SER A 248 18.62 -10.11 -14.79
N PHE A 249 19.76 -10.05 -15.47
CA PHE A 249 19.90 -9.50 -16.81
C PHE A 249 19.79 -10.55 -17.92
N SER A 250 19.28 -11.75 -17.63
CA SER A 250 18.97 -12.75 -18.65
C SER A 250 17.85 -12.23 -19.56
N PRO A 251 18.02 -12.18 -20.91
CA PRO A 251 16.99 -11.74 -21.82
C PRO A 251 15.67 -12.51 -21.68
N LEU A 252 15.75 -13.80 -21.36
CA LEU A 252 14.56 -14.63 -21.12
C LEU A 252 13.80 -14.20 -19.85
N LEU A 253 14.51 -13.91 -18.75
CA LEU A 253 13.90 -13.43 -17.52
C LEU A 253 13.26 -12.07 -17.72
N ILE A 254 13.94 -11.14 -18.40
CA ILE A 254 13.41 -9.81 -18.75
C ILE A 254 12.14 -9.95 -19.58
N ALA A 255 12.12 -10.78 -20.62
CA ALA A 255 10.94 -11.01 -21.44
C ALA A 255 9.77 -11.59 -20.65
N LYS A 256 10.04 -12.57 -19.75
CA LYS A 256 9.05 -13.14 -18.83
C LYS A 256 8.48 -12.07 -17.88
N ASN A 257 9.35 -11.24 -17.31
CA ASN A 257 8.93 -10.18 -16.40
C ASN A 257 8.14 -9.08 -17.11
N ILE A 258 8.55 -8.67 -18.31
CA ILE A 258 7.79 -7.73 -19.14
C ILE A 258 6.38 -8.28 -19.40
N LYS A 259 6.26 -9.55 -19.83
CA LYS A 259 4.95 -10.19 -19.97
C LYS A 259 4.12 -10.08 -18.70
N ARG A 260 4.70 -10.38 -17.53
CA ARG A 260 4.03 -10.34 -16.22
C ARG A 260 3.64 -8.93 -15.79
N ILE A 261 4.48 -7.91 -16.07
CA ILE A 261 4.17 -6.49 -15.82
C ILE A 261 2.87 -6.09 -16.53
N PHE A 262 2.60 -6.63 -17.72
CA PHE A 262 1.37 -6.35 -18.45
C PHE A 262 0.21 -7.28 -18.05
N SER A 263 0.44 -8.58 -17.83
CA SER A 263 -0.64 -9.53 -17.54
C SER A 263 -1.20 -9.37 -16.11
N ALA A 264 -0.36 -9.20 -15.10
CA ALA A 264 -0.81 -9.14 -13.71
C ALA A 264 -1.79 -7.97 -13.42
N PRO A 265 -1.59 -6.74 -13.92
CA PRO A 265 -2.60 -5.70 -13.78
C PRO A 265 -3.92 -6.01 -14.50
N GLN A 266 -3.86 -6.68 -15.67
CA GLN A 266 -5.08 -7.06 -16.41
C GLN A 266 -5.89 -8.10 -15.64
N GLU A 267 -5.24 -9.09 -15.04
CA GLU A 267 -5.90 -10.13 -14.24
C GLU A 267 -6.66 -9.55 -13.04
N THR A 268 -6.17 -8.45 -12.45
CA THR A 268 -6.71 -7.90 -11.20
C THR A 268 -7.51 -6.61 -11.37
N MET A 269 -7.20 -5.80 -12.38
CA MET A 269 -7.70 -4.41 -12.50
C MET A 269 -8.27 -4.08 -13.88
N LEU A 270 -8.53 -5.07 -14.75
CA LEU A 270 -9.08 -4.82 -16.08
C LEU A 270 -10.31 -3.88 -16.08
N PRO A 271 -11.30 -4.03 -15.15
CA PRO A 271 -12.43 -3.10 -15.11
C PRO A 271 -12.03 -1.64 -14.84
N LEU A 272 -10.96 -1.41 -14.06
CA LEU A 272 -10.45 -0.04 -13.84
C LEU A 272 -9.79 0.54 -15.09
N PHE A 273 -9.08 -0.26 -15.89
CA PHE A 273 -8.53 0.19 -17.16
C PHE A 273 -9.62 0.55 -18.17
N VAL A 274 -10.67 -0.28 -18.27
CA VAL A 274 -11.84 0.01 -19.11
C VAL A 274 -12.53 1.28 -18.63
N LEU A 275 -12.77 1.42 -17.33
CA LEU A 275 -13.35 2.62 -16.74
C LEU A 275 -12.50 3.86 -17.03
N TYR A 276 -11.17 3.78 -16.86
CA TYR A 276 -10.24 4.86 -17.17
C TYR A 276 -10.36 5.32 -18.62
N ALA A 277 -10.33 4.37 -19.58
CA ALA A 277 -10.43 4.68 -21.00
C ALA A 277 -11.77 5.34 -21.34
N ALA A 278 -12.89 4.84 -20.79
CA ALA A 278 -14.22 5.40 -20.98
C ALA A 278 -14.33 6.83 -20.41
N LEU A 279 -13.83 7.04 -19.19
CA LEU A 279 -13.84 8.36 -18.54
C LEU A 279 -12.94 9.36 -19.27
N LEU A 280 -11.79 8.93 -19.76
CA LEU A 280 -10.87 9.78 -20.53
C LEU A 280 -11.53 10.22 -21.84
N ALA A 281 -12.15 9.29 -22.58
CA ALA A 281 -12.90 9.60 -23.78
C ALA A 281 -14.06 10.57 -23.52
N ALA A 282 -14.82 10.36 -22.42
CA ALA A 282 -15.89 11.25 -22.00
C ALA A 282 -15.37 12.65 -21.64
N CYS A 283 -14.22 12.76 -20.96
CA CYS A 283 -13.59 14.04 -20.64
C CYS A 283 -13.17 14.82 -21.89
N PHE A 284 -12.64 14.14 -22.91
CA PHE A 284 -12.37 14.77 -24.21
C PHE A 284 -13.67 15.23 -24.90
N GLY A 285 -14.70 14.38 -24.92
CA GLY A 285 -16.00 14.70 -25.53
C GLY A 285 -16.70 15.91 -24.90
N CYS A 286 -16.64 16.06 -23.58
CA CYS A 286 -17.25 17.20 -22.87
C CYS A 286 -16.32 18.41 -22.71
N LYS A 287 -15.13 18.40 -23.33
CA LYS A 287 -14.12 19.47 -23.21
C LYS A 287 -13.80 19.79 -21.74
N ALA A 288 -13.43 18.76 -20.98
CA ALA A 288 -12.98 18.91 -19.61
C ALA A 288 -11.73 19.82 -19.53
N ARG A 289 -11.45 20.37 -18.35
CA ARG A 289 -10.25 21.19 -18.14
C ARG A 289 -9.00 20.39 -18.48
N CYS A 290 -8.05 21.02 -19.20
CA CYS A 290 -6.80 20.39 -19.64
C CYS A 290 -6.00 19.87 -18.42
N GLU A 291 -5.98 20.62 -17.32
CA GLU A 291 -5.27 20.24 -16.09
C GLU A 291 -5.78 18.92 -15.50
N VAL A 292 -7.07 18.62 -15.61
CA VAL A 292 -7.65 17.36 -15.15
C VAL A 292 -7.18 16.21 -16.03
N ILE A 293 -7.26 16.38 -17.36
CA ILE A 293 -6.83 15.36 -18.31
C ILE A 293 -5.34 15.07 -18.14
N VAL A 294 -4.51 16.11 -18.10
CA VAL A 294 -3.05 15.99 -17.90
C VAL A 294 -2.73 15.32 -16.57
N THR A 295 -3.39 15.71 -15.47
CA THR A 295 -3.20 15.06 -14.16
C THR A 295 -3.54 13.59 -14.24
N SER A 296 -4.68 13.23 -14.83
CA SER A 296 -5.11 11.83 -14.96
C SER A 296 -4.12 11.00 -15.79
N VAL A 297 -3.57 11.59 -16.85
CA VAL A 297 -2.56 10.93 -17.69
C VAL A 297 -1.23 10.77 -16.94
N ILE A 298 -0.77 11.79 -16.20
CA ILE A 298 0.45 11.69 -15.39
C ILE A 298 0.32 10.59 -14.33
N LEU A 299 -0.83 10.51 -13.64
CA LEU A 299 -1.07 9.47 -12.63
C LEU A 299 -1.14 8.07 -13.28
N PHE A 300 -1.78 7.95 -14.44
CA PHE A 300 -1.83 6.71 -15.21
C PHE A 300 -0.43 6.25 -15.66
N LEU A 301 0.38 7.15 -16.20
CA LEU A 301 1.77 6.84 -16.57
C LEU A 301 2.61 6.51 -15.34
N GLY A 302 2.44 7.24 -14.23
CA GLY A 302 3.07 6.92 -12.95
C GLY A 302 2.71 5.54 -12.42
N ALA A 303 1.47 5.09 -12.64
CA ALA A 303 1.04 3.73 -12.31
C ALA A 303 1.88 2.69 -13.06
N TRP A 304 2.13 2.85 -14.35
CA TRP A 304 3.01 1.97 -15.13
C TRP A 304 4.49 2.10 -14.74
N VAL A 305 4.96 3.32 -14.50
CA VAL A 305 6.34 3.57 -14.07
C VAL A 305 6.67 2.86 -12.76
N SER A 306 5.69 2.69 -11.85
CA SER A 306 5.89 1.95 -10.60
C SER A 306 6.27 0.47 -10.80
N LEU A 307 6.03 -0.08 -11.97
CA LEU A 307 6.31 -1.47 -12.31
C LEU A 307 7.55 -1.67 -13.19
N VAL A 308 8.11 -0.60 -13.79
CA VAL A 308 9.20 -0.72 -14.78
C VAL A 308 10.42 -1.45 -14.22
N LEU A 309 10.79 -1.19 -12.96
CA LEU A 309 11.95 -1.83 -12.33
C LEU A 309 11.79 -3.33 -12.12
N PHE A 310 10.55 -3.83 -12.09
CA PHE A 310 10.31 -5.27 -12.02
C PHE A 310 10.69 -6.02 -13.30
N ALA A 311 10.99 -5.32 -14.40
CA ALA A 311 11.52 -5.95 -15.61
C ALA A 311 12.83 -6.70 -15.35
N VAL A 312 13.65 -6.20 -14.42
CA VAL A 312 14.93 -6.80 -14.02
C VAL A 312 14.92 -7.42 -12.63
N ALA A 313 13.76 -7.57 -12.00
CA ALA A 313 13.63 -8.15 -10.67
C ALA A 313 13.56 -9.69 -10.75
N ILE A 314 14.14 -10.37 -9.77
CA ILE A 314 14.05 -11.84 -9.64
C ILE A 314 12.64 -12.27 -9.26
N TYR A 315 11.94 -11.45 -8.48
CA TYR A 315 10.61 -11.74 -7.95
C TYR A 315 9.66 -10.55 -8.12
N PHE A 316 8.40 -10.83 -8.53
CA PHE A 316 7.35 -9.85 -8.70
C PHE A 316 6.11 -10.25 -7.87
N PRO A 317 5.97 -9.76 -6.63
CA PRO A 317 4.81 -10.05 -5.78
C PRO A 317 3.58 -9.22 -6.18
N TRP A 318 2.39 -9.77 -5.99
CA TRP A 318 1.11 -9.08 -6.24
C TRP A 318 0.94 -7.77 -5.46
N ARG A 319 1.52 -7.67 -4.27
CA ARG A 319 1.51 -6.47 -3.43
C ARG A 319 2.22 -5.27 -4.06
N SER A 320 3.11 -5.48 -5.04
CA SER A 320 3.74 -4.40 -5.81
C SER A 320 2.77 -3.61 -6.69
N LEU A 321 1.58 -4.15 -6.96
CA LEU A 321 0.53 -3.48 -7.73
C LEU A 321 -0.25 -2.43 -6.93
N LEU A 322 -0.02 -2.26 -5.62
CA LEU A 322 -0.76 -1.32 -4.78
C LEU A 322 -0.68 0.12 -5.31
N MET A 323 0.52 0.60 -5.64
CA MET A 323 0.71 1.96 -6.18
C MET A 323 -0.08 2.15 -7.47
N MET A 324 -0.02 1.19 -8.39
CA MET A 324 -0.78 1.22 -9.64
C MET A 324 -2.29 1.28 -9.38
N ALA A 325 -2.82 0.42 -8.52
CA ALA A 325 -4.24 0.38 -8.19
C ALA A 325 -4.76 1.74 -7.71
N LEU A 326 -4.05 2.36 -6.73
CA LEU A 326 -4.51 3.62 -6.14
C LEU A 326 -4.33 4.83 -7.09
N LEU A 327 -3.29 4.85 -7.92
CA LEU A 327 -3.14 5.89 -8.94
C LEU A 327 -4.21 5.79 -10.04
N LEU A 328 -4.60 4.57 -10.44
CA LEU A 328 -5.71 4.33 -11.36
C LEU A 328 -7.05 4.79 -10.76
N ILE A 329 -7.32 4.42 -9.51
CA ILE A 329 -8.52 4.85 -8.79
C ILE A 329 -8.56 6.37 -8.69
N ALA A 330 -7.45 7.01 -8.30
CA ALA A 330 -7.33 8.46 -8.24
C ALA A 330 -7.66 9.14 -9.58
N SER A 331 -7.11 8.61 -10.68
CA SER A 331 -7.35 9.11 -12.04
C SER A 331 -8.82 8.97 -12.44
N CYS A 332 -9.42 7.80 -12.22
CA CYS A 332 -10.83 7.55 -12.55
C CYS A 332 -11.77 8.46 -11.76
N VAL A 333 -11.57 8.57 -10.44
CA VAL A 333 -12.47 9.37 -9.60
C VAL A 333 -12.29 10.86 -9.85
N LEU A 334 -11.07 11.33 -10.19
CA LEU A 334 -10.82 12.73 -10.59
C LEU A 334 -11.58 13.08 -11.87
N MET A 335 -11.50 12.26 -12.92
CA MET A 335 -12.24 12.46 -14.16
C MET A 335 -13.75 12.40 -13.94
N LEU A 336 -14.23 11.42 -13.15
CA LEU A 336 -15.66 11.30 -12.83
C LEU A 336 -16.18 12.53 -12.05
N SER A 337 -15.41 13.05 -11.08
CA SER A 337 -15.76 14.29 -10.37
C SER A 337 -15.96 15.45 -11.33
N THR A 338 -15.09 15.58 -12.32
CA THR A 338 -15.19 16.64 -13.34
C THR A 338 -16.39 16.43 -14.28
N LEU A 339 -16.70 15.20 -14.67
CA LEU A 339 -17.90 14.89 -15.46
C LEU A 339 -19.18 15.20 -14.68
N CYS A 340 -19.20 14.94 -13.38
CA CYS A 340 -20.32 15.33 -12.52
C CYS A 340 -20.54 16.85 -12.50
N GLU A 341 -19.49 17.66 -12.58
CA GLU A 341 -19.61 19.12 -12.74
C GLU A 341 -20.21 19.54 -14.08
N LYS A 342 -20.11 18.69 -15.09
CA LYS A 342 -20.66 18.89 -16.44
C LYS A 342 -22.07 18.31 -16.65
N GLY A 343 -22.73 17.81 -15.57
CA GLY A 343 -24.11 17.34 -15.62
C GLY A 343 -24.34 15.85 -15.38
N PHE A 344 -23.27 15.04 -15.17
CA PHE A 344 -23.40 13.62 -14.84
C PHE A 344 -23.70 13.36 -13.35
N ASP A 345 -24.00 14.37 -12.58
CA ASP A 345 -24.23 14.32 -11.13
C ASP A 345 -25.42 13.42 -10.74
N ARG A 346 -26.43 13.30 -11.63
CA ARG A 346 -27.64 12.49 -11.38
C ARG A 346 -27.39 10.97 -11.41
N SER A 347 -26.45 10.51 -12.21
CA SER A 347 -26.10 9.08 -12.32
C SER A 347 -25.10 8.60 -11.26
N LEU A 348 -24.37 9.53 -10.62
CA LEU A 348 -23.37 9.19 -9.60
C LEU A 348 -23.93 8.34 -8.44
N PRO A 349 -25.10 8.67 -7.81
CA PRO A 349 -25.63 7.84 -6.73
C PRO A 349 -25.95 6.41 -7.19
N VAL A 350 -26.51 6.25 -8.40
CA VAL A 350 -26.83 4.91 -8.94
C VAL A 350 -25.58 4.10 -9.16
N PHE A 351 -24.54 4.69 -9.76
CA PHE A 351 -23.27 4.07 -9.98
C PHE A 351 -22.60 3.65 -8.66
N VAL A 352 -22.54 4.57 -7.68
CA VAL A 352 -21.96 4.29 -6.36
C VAL A 352 -22.75 3.21 -5.62
N SER A 353 -24.09 3.18 -5.75
CA SER A 353 -24.92 2.12 -5.13
C SER A 353 -24.63 0.75 -5.75
N ALA A 354 -24.46 0.67 -7.07
CA ALA A 354 -24.12 -0.58 -7.75
C ALA A 354 -22.74 -1.12 -7.32
N VAL A 355 -21.72 -0.25 -7.29
CA VAL A 355 -20.38 -0.61 -6.79
C VAL A 355 -20.43 -0.95 -5.31
N GLY A 356 -21.26 -0.24 -4.53
CA GLY A 356 -21.48 -0.47 -3.11
C GLY A 356 -22.10 -1.83 -2.79
N ALA A 357 -23.01 -2.31 -3.62
CA ALA A 357 -23.59 -3.66 -3.47
C ALA A 357 -22.51 -4.74 -3.64
N LEU A 358 -21.65 -4.61 -4.66
CA LEU A 358 -20.51 -5.51 -4.87
C LEU A 358 -19.50 -5.41 -3.71
N PHE A 359 -19.21 -4.19 -3.25
CA PHE A 359 -18.36 -3.97 -2.09
C PHE A 359 -18.91 -4.67 -0.86
N LEU A 360 -20.19 -4.52 -0.53
CA LEU A 360 -20.80 -5.14 0.66
C LEU A 360 -20.69 -6.67 0.63
N PHE A 361 -20.93 -7.27 -0.53
CA PHE A 361 -20.77 -8.72 -0.69
C PHE A 361 -19.32 -9.15 -0.41
N GLN A 362 -18.36 -8.52 -1.05
CA GLN A 362 -16.93 -8.82 -0.87
C GLN A 362 -16.44 -8.45 0.54
N PHE A 363 -17.01 -7.42 1.15
CA PHE A 363 -16.66 -7.00 2.51
C PHE A 363 -17.06 -8.06 3.55
N VAL A 364 -18.26 -8.60 3.44
CA VAL A 364 -18.72 -9.68 4.34
C VAL A 364 -17.83 -10.91 4.22
N LEU A 365 -17.52 -11.34 2.98
CA LEU A 365 -16.62 -12.47 2.75
C LEU A 365 -15.21 -12.20 3.32
N GLY A 366 -14.67 -11.01 3.08
CA GLY A 366 -13.34 -10.64 3.57
C GLY A 366 -13.27 -10.56 5.10
N CYS A 367 -14.29 -10.00 5.76
CA CYS A 367 -14.34 -9.98 7.22
C CYS A 367 -14.46 -11.39 7.82
N GLY A 368 -15.25 -12.27 7.18
CA GLY A 368 -15.37 -13.68 7.57
C GLY A 368 -14.02 -14.41 7.48
N ASP A 369 -13.30 -14.22 6.39
CA ASP A 369 -12.00 -14.84 6.16
C ASP A 369 -10.93 -14.35 7.15
N VAL A 370 -10.86 -13.03 7.42
CA VAL A 370 -9.96 -12.49 8.46
C VAL A 370 -10.28 -13.07 9.84
N ALA A 371 -11.57 -13.18 10.20
CA ALA A 371 -11.98 -13.78 11.47
C ALA A 371 -11.65 -15.28 11.51
N PHE A 372 -11.78 -15.99 10.40
CA PHE A 372 -11.44 -17.40 10.30
C PHE A 372 -9.92 -17.63 10.49
N VAL A 373 -9.08 -16.86 9.80
CA VAL A 373 -7.61 -16.92 9.99
C VAL A 373 -7.22 -16.54 11.42
N TYR A 374 -7.88 -15.57 12.03
CA TYR A 374 -7.69 -15.27 13.46
C TYR A 374 -8.00 -16.46 14.37
N SER A 375 -9.08 -17.20 14.10
CA SER A 375 -9.41 -18.40 14.88
C SER A 375 -8.37 -19.51 14.73
N GLN A 376 -7.83 -19.69 13.53
CA GLN A 376 -6.71 -20.62 13.27
C GLN A 376 -5.43 -20.18 14.00
N SER A 377 -5.16 -18.88 14.04
CA SER A 377 -4.01 -18.33 14.80
C SER A 377 -4.13 -18.64 16.30
N ARG A 378 -5.32 -18.47 16.88
CA ARG A 378 -5.54 -18.80 18.30
C ARG A 378 -5.36 -20.30 18.60
N GLN A 379 -5.78 -21.18 17.67
CA GLN A 379 -5.54 -22.61 17.79
C GLN A 379 -4.04 -22.94 17.68
N ARG A 380 -3.32 -22.29 16.74
CA ARG A 380 -1.87 -22.45 16.57
C ARG A 380 -1.12 -22.01 17.84
N GLU A 381 -1.46 -20.85 18.42
CA GLU A 381 -0.88 -20.36 19.67
C GLU A 381 -1.10 -21.36 20.81
N ALA A 382 -2.31 -21.87 20.98
CA ALA A 382 -2.61 -22.90 22.01
C ALA A 382 -1.81 -24.19 21.78
N THR A 383 -1.61 -24.63 20.53
CA THR A 383 -0.78 -25.79 20.20
C THR A 383 0.69 -25.57 20.57
N MET A 384 1.21 -24.36 20.30
CA MET A 384 2.60 -23.98 20.65
C MET A 384 2.78 -23.93 22.17
N GLU A 385 1.85 -23.30 22.91
CA GLU A 385 1.86 -23.25 24.37
C GLU A 385 1.83 -24.66 25.00
N ALA A 386 0.93 -25.52 24.53
CA ALA A 386 0.84 -26.91 25.00
C ALA A 386 2.13 -27.71 24.75
N ALA A 387 2.80 -27.50 23.63
CA ALA A 387 4.08 -28.13 23.30
C ALA A 387 5.20 -27.64 24.23
N LEU A 388 5.24 -26.35 24.50
CA LEU A 388 6.20 -25.77 25.46
C LEU A 388 6.00 -26.31 26.88
N ASP A 389 4.76 -26.36 27.35
CA ASP A 389 4.42 -26.89 28.68
C ASP A 389 4.76 -28.39 28.82
N ALA A 390 4.65 -29.15 27.72
CA ALA A 390 5.05 -30.55 27.68
C ALA A 390 6.57 -30.77 27.53
N GLY A 391 7.36 -29.70 27.36
CA GLY A 391 8.80 -29.79 27.05
C GLY A 391 9.11 -30.46 25.71
N SER A 392 8.19 -30.34 24.73
CA SER A 392 8.35 -30.94 23.41
C SER A 392 9.38 -30.17 22.60
N SER A 393 10.31 -30.89 21.95
CA SER A 393 11.26 -30.29 21.01
C SER A 393 10.68 -30.06 19.62
N GLN A 394 9.51 -30.64 19.31
CA GLN A 394 8.92 -30.63 17.99
C GLN A 394 7.41 -30.33 18.05
N VAL A 395 6.92 -29.55 17.07
CA VAL A 395 5.52 -29.20 16.93
C VAL A 395 5.07 -29.29 15.46
N TRP A 396 3.86 -29.80 15.23
CA TRP A 396 3.21 -29.87 13.93
C TRP A 396 2.03 -28.90 13.91
N LEU A 397 1.98 -28.03 12.88
CA LEU A 397 0.98 -27.00 12.73
C LEU A 397 0.26 -27.13 11.40
N ASN A 398 -1.04 -26.86 11.38
CA ASN A 398 -1.78 -26.69 10.14
C ASN A 398 -1.35 -25.37 9.47
N PRO A 399 -1.06 -25.38 8.14
CA PRO A 399 -0.94 -24.12 7.39
C PRO A 399 -2.22 -23.31 7.45
N TYR A 400 -2.11 -21.97 7.42
CA TYR A 400 -3.29 -21.11 7.38
C TYR A 400 -4.08 -21.33 6.10
N GLN A 401 -5.38 -21.46 6.26
CA GLN A 401 -6.33 -21.45 5.16
C GLN A 401 -6.95 -20.07 5.06
N ALA A 402 -6.70 -19.39 3.95
CA ALA A 402 -7.20 -18.05 3.64
C ALA A 402 -7.78 -18.07 2.22
N ASP A 403 -9.09 -17.83 2.10
CA ASP A 403 -9.83 -17.99 0.85
C ASP A 403 -9.88 -16.71 0.02
N THR A 404 -9.67 -15.56 0.67
CA THR A 404 -9.83 -14.25 0.02
C THR A 404 -8.60 -13.38 0.13
N LYS A 405 -8.42 -12.51 -0.86
CA LYS A 405 -7.35 -11.49 -0.87
C LYS A 405 -7.41 -10.49 0.30
N TYR A 406 -8.44 -10.54 1.12
CA TYR A 406 -8.65 -9.64 2.26
C TYR A 406 -7.96 -10.12 3.52
N SER A 407 -7.61 -11.39 3.60
CA SER A 407 -6.75 -11.91 4.66
C SER A 407 -5.26 -11.63 4.40
N GLY A 408 -4.50 -11.34 5.46
CA GLY A 408 -3.04 -11.20 5.39
C GLY A 408 -2.33 -12.50 5.01
N ALA A 409 -2.90 -13.65 5.35
CA ALA A 409 -2.36 -14.97 5.04
C ALA A 409 -2.59 -15.42 3.58
N TYR A 410 -3.48 -14.78 2.84
CA TYR A 410 -3.82 -15.17 1.47
C TYR A 410 -2.60 -15.12 0.54
N LEU A 411 -2.25 -16.25 -0.07
CA LEU A 411 -1.07 -16.41 -0.95
C LEU A 411 0.26 -16.00 -0.28
N LEU A 412 0.34 -16.03 1.04
CA LEU A 412 1.57 -15.78 1.79
C LEU A 412 2.22 -17.11 2.15
N ALA A 413 3.56 -17.13 2.22
CA ALA A 413 4.29 -18.28 2.72
C ALA A 413 3.92 -18.56 4.19
N ASP A 414 3.73 -19.83 4.52
CA ASP A 414 3.43 -20.30 5.88
C ASP A 414 4.23 -21.58 6.16
N VAL A 415 3.90 -22.31 7.20
CA VAL A 415 4.63 -23.52 7.60
C VAL A 415 4.66 -24.60 6.50
N TYR A 416 5.83 -25.19 6.30
CA TYR A 416 6.11 -26.28 5.36
C TYR A 416 6.39 -27.58 6.11
N GLU A 417 6.32 -28.73 5.41
CA GLU A 417 6.65 -30.04 5.97
C GLU A 417 8.11 -30.15 6.43
N ASP A 418 9.02 -29.39 5.84
CA ASP A 418 10.44 -29.31 6.21
C ASP A 418 10.67 -28.16 7.19
N CYS A 419 11.11 -28.51 8.41
CA CYS A 419 11.39 -27.53 9.48
C CYS A 419 12.55 -26.57 9.19
N TRP A 420 13.40 -26.90 8.22
CA TRP A 420 14.55 -26.07 7.83
C TRP A 420 14.21 -25.00 6.79
N LEU A 421 13.00 -25.04 6.23
CA LEU A 421 12.53 -24.01 5.31
C LEU A 421 12.02 -22.78 6.07
N TRP A 422 12.27 -21.61 5.49
CA TRP A 422 11.59 -20.38 5.93
C TRP A 422 10.10 -20.46 5.58
N PRO A 423 9.18 -20.07 6.51
CA PRO A 423 9.40 -19.40 7.80
C PRO A 423 9.47 -20.34 9.02
N ASN A 424 9.50 -21.67 8.88
CA ASN A 424 9.42 -22.61 9.99
C ASN A 424 10.51 -22.38 11.05
N TYR A 425 11.77 -22.21 10.63
CA TYR A 425 12.88 -22.02 11.56
C TYR A 425 12.79 -20.67 12.31
N ASP A 426 12.25 -19.63 11.71
CA ASP A 426 12.02 -18.34 12.39
C ASP A 426 10.87 -18.42 13.37
N LEU A 427 9.80 -19.15 13.03
CA LEU A 427 8.68 -19.43 13.91
C LEU A 427 9.13 -20.27 15.12
N ALA A 428 9.93 -21.30 14.89
CA ALA A 428 10.52 -22.12 15.95
C ALA A 428 11.36 -21.27 16.91
N ALA A 429 12.27 -20.47 16.38
CA ALA A 429 13.10 -19.56 17.17
C ALA A 429 12.27 -18.54 17.94
N TYR A 430 11.16 -18.04 17.35
CA TYR A 430 10.28 -17.05 18.00
C TYR A 430 9.63 -17.62 19.27
N TYR A 431 9.19 -18.86 19.25
CA TYR A 431 8.55 -19.52 20.39
C TYR A 431 9.54 -20.26 21.30
N GLY A 432 10.80 -20.46 20.88
CA GLY A 432 11.79 -21.21 21.67
C GLY A 432 11.59 -22.73 21.59
N ILE A 433 11.07 -23.23 20.47
CA ILE A 433 10.93 -24.66 20.15
C ILE A 433 12.01 -25.04 19.16
N ASP A 434 12.57 -26.26 19.23
CA ASP A 434 13.69 -26.65 18.34
C ASP A 434 13.24 -26.75 16.88
N GLN A 435 12.06 -27.34 16.63
CA GLN A 435 11.58 -27.61 15.28
C GLN A 435 10.06 -27.43 15.14
N VAL A 436 9.65 -26.74 14.08
CA VAL A 436 8.25 -26.57 13.68
C VAL A 436 8.07 -27.19 12.30
N TYR A 437 7.05 -28.00 12.15
CA TYR A 437 6.65 -28.67 10.91
C TYR A 437 5.25 -28.23 10.50
N GLY A 438 5.02 -28.08 9.21
CA GLY A 438 3.67 -27.96 8.66
C GLY A 438 3.09 -29.35 8.41
N LEU A 439 1.83 -29.52 8.74
CA LEU A 439 1.09 -30.72 8.31
C LEU A 439 0.83 -30.65 6.80
N PRO A 440 0.88 -31.81 6.09
CA PRO A 440 0.54 -31.81 4.68
C PRO A 440 -0.89 -31.30 4.47
N VAL A 441 -1.04 -30.36 3.55
CA VAL A 441 -2.37 -29.93 3.14
C VAL A 441 -3.03 -31.09 2.42
N PRO A 442 -4.22 -31.57 2.86
CA PRO A 442 -4.95 -32.58 2.11
C PRO A 442 -5.07 -32.12 0.66
N SER A 443 -4.58 -32.90 -0.28
CA SER A 443 -4.84 -32.65 -1.69
C SER A 443 -6.36 -32.63 -1.83
N VAL A 444 -6.94 -31.46 -2.13
CA VAL A 444 -8.31 -31.40 -2.64
C VAL A 444 -8.21 -32.13 -3.97
N ASP A 445 -8.64 -33.38 -3.98
CA ASP A 445 -8.76 -34.16 -5.20
C ASP A 445 -9.53 -33.32 -6.19
N ALA A 446 -8.90 -33.08 -7.32
CA ALA A 446 -9.51 -32.38 -8.43
C ALA A 446 -10.60 -33.31 -8.99
N ASP A 447 -11.84 -33.19 -8.44
CA ASP A 447 -13.02 -33.72 -9.07
C ASP A 447 -13.54 -32.77 -10.18
#